data_cffd1a561ecce3c6cd76c2f66e06738c
#
_entry.id   cffd1a561ecce3c6cd76c2f66e06738c
#
_cell.length_a   1.000
_cell.length_b   1.000
_cell.length_c   1.000
_cell.angle_alpha   90.00
_cell.angle_beta   90.00
_cell.angle_gamma   90.00
#
_symmetry.space_group_name_H-M   'P 1'
#
loop_
_entity.id
_entity.type
_entity.pdbx_description
1 polymer ?
#
loop_
_entity_poly.entity_id
_entity_poly.type
_entity_poly.pdbx_seq_one_letter_code
_entity_poly.pdbx_strand_id
1 'polypeptide(L)'
;QAVTDAGGIALRYGGFYGAPDDGLLEPVRKRQFPIVGNGGGVSSFIHLDDAAAATVLALEHDGPAIYNIVDDEPAPVREWLPVLADALGAKPPRRFPVWLARLIAGEAGVMLGTEARGASNAKAKRELGWRLRYPSWRQGFAAAYAKPSAAPATSIATPAEGGVS
;
A
#
# COMPACT_ATOMS: atom_id res chain seq x y z
N GLN A 1 -19.41 8.26 13.90
CA GLN A 1 -20.25 8.21 15.12
C GLN A 1 -21.66 7.71 14.80
N ALA A 2 -22.37 8.27 13.82
CA ALA A 2 -23.75 7.84 13.46
C ALA A 2 -23.88 6.33 13.18
N VAL A 3 -22.88 5.69 12.56
CA VAL A 3 -22.89 4.24 12.26
C VAL A 3 -22.84 3.41 13.55
N THR A 4 -21.97 3.79 14.48
CA THR A 4 -21.83 3.07 15.76
C THR A 4 -23.00 3.34 16.69
N ASP A 5 -23.58 4.53 16.65
CA ASP A 5 -24.79 4.87 17.41
C ASP A 5 -26.01 4.07 16.94
N ALA A 6 -26.02 3.66 15.66
CA ALA A 6 -27.02 2.77 15.07
C ALA A 6 -26.69 1.26 15.26
N GLY A 7 -25.67 0.92 16.05
CA GLY A 7 -25.26 -0.46 16.29
C GLY A 7 -24.35 -1.06 15.21
N GLY A 8 -23.91 -0.26 14.24
CA GLY A 8 -23.10 -0.73 13.10
C GLY A 8 -21.60 -0.67 13.35
N ILE A 9 -20.85 -1.28 12.43
CA ILE A 9 -19.38 -1.31 12.43
C ILE A 9 -18.85 -0.32 11.39
N ALA A 10 -17.86 0.49 11.79
CA ALA A 10 -17.14 1.38 10.90
C ALA A 10 -15.72 0.86 10.63
N LEU A 11 -15.39 0.61 9.37
CA LEU A 11 -14.04 0.21 8.93
C LEU A 11 -13.30 1.43 8.37
N ARG A 12 -12.13 1.74 8.94
CA ARG A 12 -11.24 2.81 8.51
C ARG A 12 -10.06 2.19 7.81
N TYR A 13 -10.07 2.24 6.49
CA TYR A 13 -9.00 1.65 5.68
C TYR A 13 -7.81 2.60 5.58
N GLY A 14 -6.61 2.02 5.51
CA GLY A 14 -5.39 2.69 5.06
C GLY A 14 -5.41 2.96 3.57
N GLY A 15 -4.29 3.47 3.05
CA GLY A 15 -4.10 3.62 1.62
C GLY A 15 -4.12 2.26 0.93
N PHE A 16 -5.06 2.05 0.01
CA PHE A 16 -5.17 0.80 -0.72
C PHE A 16 -4.01 0.60 -1.69
N TYR A 17 -3.56 -0.64 -1.84
CA TYR A 17 -2.65 -1.06 -2.90
C TYR A 17 -2.95 -2.48 -3.37
N GLY A 18 -2.34 -2.88 -4.50
CA GLY A 18 -2.56 -4.20 -5.10
C GLY A 18 -3.54 -4.21 -6.27
N ALA A 19 -4.11 -3.05 -6.64
CA ALA A 19 -4.86 -2.91 -7.88
C ALA A 19 -3.93 -2.49 -9.04
N PRO A 20 -4.27 -2.83 -10.28
CA PRO A 20 -3.52 -2.36 -11.46
C PRO A 20 -3.51 -0.84 -11.62
N ASP A 21 -4.57 -0.16 -11.17
CA ASP A 21 -4.71 1.29 -11.18
C ASP A 21 -5.36 1.73 -9.86
N ASP A 22 -4.53 2.07 -8.89
CA ASP A 22 -4.93 2.52 -7.55
C ASP A 22 -4.87 4.05 -7.38
N GLY A 23 -4.65 4.79 -8.47
CA GLY A 23 -4.54 6.25 -8.46
C GLY A 23 -3.22 6.79 -7.90
N LEU A 24 -2.39 5.95 -7.27
CA LEU A 24 -1.09 6.33 -6.70
C LEU A 24 0.06 6.06 -7.69
N LEU A 25 -0.04 5.01 -8.51
CA LEU A 25 1.07 4.49 -9.32
C LEU A 25 1.50 5.48 -10.39
N GLU A 26 0.57 6.07 -11.14
CA GLU A 26 0.88 7.00 -12.20
C GLU A 26 1.55 8.29 -11.69
N PRO A 27 1.06 8.97 -10.63
CA PRO A 27 1.78 10.09 -10.02
C PRO A 27 3.20 9.74 -9.58
N VAL A 28 3.43 8.53 -9.04
CA VAL A 28 4.77 8.09 -8.64
C VAL A 28 5.66 7.87 -9.88
N ARG A 29 5.18 7.17 -10.91
CA ARG A 29 5.90 6.97 -12.18
C ARG A 29 6.29 8.30 -12.84
N LYS A 30 5.40 9.28 -12.81
CA LYS A 30 5.62 10.63 -13.34
C LYS A 30 6.39 11.57 -12.41
N ARG A 31 6.79 11.09 -11.23
CA ARG A 31 7.48 11.88 -10.19
C ARG A 31 6.68 13.12 -9.76
N GLN A 32 5.36 13.02 -9.79
CA GLN A 32 4.43 14.07 -9.35
C GLN A 32 4.12 13.98 -7.85
N PHE A 33 4.53 12.90 -7.21
CA PHE A 33 4.43 12.71 -5.75
C PHE A 33 5.80 12.99 -5.10
N PRO A 34 6.05 14.20 -4.58
CA PRO A 34 7.32 14.54 -3.98
C PRO A 34 7.38 14.18 -2.49
N ILE A 35 8.59 14.03 -1.97
CA ILE A 35 8.83 14.05 -0.53
C ILE A 35 8.87 15.52 -0.08
N VAL A 36 7.92 15.90 0.78
CA VAL A 36 7.81 17.28 1.30
C VAL A 36 8.61 17.42 2.58
N GLY A 37 9.48 18.43 2.63
CA GLY A 37 10.33 18.69 3.78
C GLY A 37 11.19 17.49 4.17
N ASN A 38 11.06 17.01 5.40
CA ASN A 38 11.74 15.81 5.88
C ASN A 38 11.00 14.50 5.54
N GLY A 39 9.79 14.58 4.94
CA GLY A 39 8.98 13.41 4.62
C GLY A 39 8.52 12.63 5.84
N GLY A 40 8.25 13.31 6.95
CA GLY A 40 7.94 12.72 8.25
C GLY A 40 6.50 12.24 8.41
N GLY A 41 5.58 12.67 7.54
CA GLY A 41 4.19 12.22 7.58
C GLY A 41 4.10 10.70 7.41
N VAL A 42 3.40 10.04 8.35
CA VAL A 42 3.30 8.58 8.41
C VAL A 42 2.04 8.12 7.71
N SER A 43 2.19 7.23 6.73
CA SER A 43 1.10 6.56 6.03
C SER A 43 0.91 5.15 6.58
N SER A 44 -0.32 4.67 6.57
CA SER A 44 -0.66 3.28 6.78
C SER A 44 -1.29 2.73 5.51
N PHE A 45 -0.94 1.53 5.12
CA PHE A 45 -1.38 0.88 3.89
C PHE A 45 -2.20 -0.37 4.19
N ILE A 46 -2.88 -0.86 3.18
CA ILE A 46 -3.57 -2.15 3.21
C ILE A 46 -3.67 -2.75 1.80
N HIS A 47 -3.31 -4.01 1.68
CA HIS A 47 -3.55 -4.75 0.44
C HIS A 47 -5.03 -5.03 0.24
N LEU A 48 -5.53 -4.97 -0.99
CA LEU A 48 -6.94 -5.18 -1.30
C LEU A 48 -7.47 -6.53 -0.82
N ASP A 49 -6.69 -7.62 -0.94
CA ASP A 49 -7.09 -8.94 -0.46
C ASP A 49 -7.29 -8.95 1.07
N ASP A 50 -6.38 -8.29 1.81
CA ASP A 50 -6.46 -8.20 3.27
C ASP A 50 -7.61 -7.30 3.72
N ALA A 51 -7.87 -6.22 2.98
CA ALA A 51 -9.02 -5.37 3.21
C ALA A 51 -10.34 -6.12 3.01
N ALA A 52 -10.46 -6.90 1.93
CA ALA A 52 -11.62 -7.73 1.65
C ALA A 52 -11.84 -8.78 2.74
N ALA A 53 -10.77 -9.47 3.17
CA ALA A 53 -10.84 -10.45 4.25
C ALA A 53 -11.33 -9.81 5.57
N ALA A 54 -10.79 -8.64 5.94
CA ALA A 54 -11.24 -7.92 7.13
C ALA A 54 -12.71 -7.49 7.05
N THR A 55 -13.16 -7.10 5.84
CA THR A 55 -14.55 -6.71 5.61
C THR A 55 -15.50 -7.88 5.84
N VAL A 56 -15.17 -9.07 5.30
CA VAL A 56 -15.99 -10.28 5.49
C VAL A 56 -16.09 -10.63 6.98
N LEU A 57 -14.96 -10.62 7.70
CA LEU A 57 -14.96 -10.90 9.14
C LEU A 57 -15.78 -9.87 9.94
N ALA A 58 -15.75 -8.62 9.53
CA ALA A 58 -16.54 -7.57 10.19
C ALA A 58 -18.05 -7.73 9.96
N LEU A 59 -18.50 -8.35 8.87
CA LEU A 59 -19.91 -8.66 8.63
C LEU A 59 -20.44 -9.76 9.56
N GLU A 60 -19.55 -10.62 10.05
CA GLU A 60 -19.87 -11.71 10.98
C GLU A 60 -19.73 -11.29 12.46
N HIS A 61 -19.28 -10.06 12.72
CA HIS A 61 -19.03 -9.57 14.08
C HIS A 61 -20.23 -8.78 14.59
N ASP A 62 -20.64 -9.06 15.82
CA ASP A 62 -21.76 -8.40 16.48
C ASP A 62 -21.34 -7.12 17.20
N GLY A 63 -22.25 -6.14 17.17
CA GLY A 63 -22.20 -4.92 17.97
C GLY A 63 -21.45 -3.75 17.33
N PRO A 64 -21.58 -2.54 17.92
CA PRO A 64 -20.99 -1.35 17.39
C PRO A 64 -19.46 -1.35 17.60
N ALA A 65 -18.70 -1.13 16.54
CA ALA A 65 -17.26 -1.04 16.62
C ALA A 65 -16.66 -0.09 15.57
N ILE A 66 -15.43 0.35 15.83
CA ILE A 66 -14.58 1.03 14.83
C ILE A 66 -13.27 0.26 14.75
N TYR A 67 -12.89 -0.15 13.54
CA TYR A 67 -11.65 -0.84 13.26
C TYR A 67 -10.81 -0.08 12.26
N ASN A 68 -9.51 0.06 12.52
CA ASN A 68 -8.54 0.46 11.52
C ASN A 68 -8.08 -0.80 10.78
N ILE A 69 -8.25 -0.81 9.48
CA ILE A 69 -7.86 -1.90 8.58
C ILE A 69 -6.62 -1.43 7.82
N VAL A 70 -5.48 -1.73 8.39
CA VAL A 70 -4.14 -1.33 7.92
C VAL A 70 -3.16 -2.48 8.13
N ASP A 71 -2.02 -2.45 7.44
CA ASP A 71 -0.92 -3.38 7.68
C ASP A 71 -0.21 -3.11 9.03
N ASP A 72 0.81 -3.92 9.33
CA ASP A 72 1.53 -3.85 10.61
C ASP A 72 2.65 -2.80 10.63
N GLU A 73 2.93 -2.13 9.48
CA GLU A 73 4.10 -1.26 9.34
C GLU A 73 3.72 0.16 8.86
N PRO A 74 3.14 1.00 9.72
CA PRO A 74 3.01 2.42 9.40
C PRO A 74 4.38 3.04 9.12
N ALA A 75 4.53 3.78 8.03
CA ALA A 75 5.83 4.29 7.62
C ALA A 75 5.79 5.75 7.15
N PRO A 76 6.86 6.54 7.41
CA PRO A 76 6.96 7.91 6.91
C PRO A 76 7.16 7.91 5.39
N VAL A 77 6.67 8.98 4.74
CA VAL A 77 6.74 9.15 3.28
C VAL A 77 8.17 8.98 2.74
N ARG A 78 9.18 9.45 3.49
CA ARG A 78 10.58 9.31 3.11
C ARG A 78 11.07 7.85 2.99
N GLU A 79 10.36 6.91 3.59
CA GLU A 79 10.71 5.48 3.58
C GLU A 79 9.91 4.71 2.52
N TRP A 80 8.58 4.82 2.52
CA TRP A 80 7.76 4.00 1.63
C TRP A 80 7.78 4.48 0.16
N LEU A 81 7.83 5.79 -0.07
CA LEU A 81 7.73 6.33 -1.42
C LEU A 81 8.93 5.96 -2.32
N PRO A 82 10.19 5.97 -1.86
CA PRO A 82 11.30 5.45 -2.65
C PRO A 82 11.17 3.96 -2.98
N VAL A 83 10.68 3.15 -2.04
CA VAL A 83 10.49 1.70 -2.24
C VAL A 83 9.38 1.44 -3.26
N LEU A 84 8.28 2.18 -3.20
CA LEU A 84 7.23 2.09 -4.23
C LEU A 84 7.75 2.51 -5.59
N ALA A 85 8.53 3.60 -5.67
CA ALA A 85 9.12 4.04 -6.93
C ALA A 85 10.05 2.98 -7.53
N ASP A 86 10.86 2.33 -6.71
CA ASP A 86 11.75 1.24 -7.13
C ASP A 86 10.95 0.01 -7.61
N ALA A 87 9.95 -0.43 -6.88
CA ALA A 87 9.06 -1.53 -7.28
C ALA A 87 8.38 -1.27 -8.63
N LEU A 88 8.08 -0.01 -8.95
CA LEU A 88 7.51 0.41 -10.22
C LEU A 88 8.54 0.59 -11.35
N GLY A 89 9.83 0.46 -11.06
CA GLY A 89 10.92 0.81 -11.98
C GLY A 89 10.97 2.29 -12.32
N ALA A 90 10.43 3.15 -11.44
CA ALA A 90 10.39 4.60 -11.62
C ALA A 90 11.65 5.27 -11.07
N LYS A 91 11.90 6.50 -11.53
CA LYS A 91 13.00 7.32 -10.96
C LYS A 91 12.68 7.71 -9.50
N PRO A 92 13.70 7.86 -8.64
CA PRO A 92 13.50 8.27 -7.26
C PRO A 92 12.63 9.55 -7.13
N PRO A 93 11.81 9.67 -6.08
CA PRO A 93 10.95 10.83 -5.87
C PRO A 93 11.76 12.11 -5.70
N ARG A 94 11.18 13.23 -6.13
CA ARG A 94 11.77 14.56 -5.89
C ARG A 94 11.57 14.96 -4.43
N ARG A 95 12.44 15.83 -3.93
CA ARG A 95 12.27 16.48 -2.61
C ARG A 95 11.91 17.94 -2.81
N PHE A 96 10.84 18.37 -2.17
CA PHE A 96 10.42 19.77 -2.21
C PHE A 96 10.46 20.38 -0.81
N PRO A 97 10.94 21.62 -0.70
CA PRO A 97 10.82 22.36 0.55
C PRO A 97 9.34 22.65 0.84
N VAL A 98 9.00 22.76 2.12
CA VAL A 98 7.60 22.93 2.57
C VAL A 98 6.89 24.12 1.91
N TRP A 99 7.59 25.26 1.74
CA TRP A 99 7.01 26.44 1.12
C TRP A 99 6.55 26.21 -0.33
N LEU A 100 7.34 25.44 -1.10
CA LEU A 100 7.00 25.10 -2.48
C LEU A 100 5.84 24.10 -2.54
N ALA A 101 5.86 23.10 -1.68
CA ALA A 101 4.78 22.13 -1.58
C ALA A 101 3.45 22.79 -1.20
N ARG A 102 3.47 23.81 -0.32
CA ARG A 102 2.29 24.59 0.08
C ARG A 102 1.67 25.32 -1.11
N LEU A 103 2.48 25.86 -2.02
CA LEU A 103 2.00 26.52 -3.25
C LEU A 103 1.35 25.54 -4.22
N ILE A 104 1.86 24.30 -4.33
CA ILE A 104 1.43 23.32 -5.34
C ILE A 104 0.29 22.45 -4.83
N ALA A 105 0.40 21.93 -3.60
CA ALA A 105 -0.50 20.94 -3.01
C ALA A 105 -1.36 21.50 -1.86
N GLY A 106 -1.19 22.76 -1.52
CA GLY A 106 -1.89 23.39 -0.42
C GLY A 106 -1.49 22.87 0.97
N GLU A 107 -2.16 23.37 1.99
CA GLU A 107 -1.88 23.01 3.39
C GLU A 107 -2.15 21.51 3.68
N ALA A 108 -3.20 20.95 3.08
CA ALA A 108 -3.53 19.53 3.23
C ALA A 108 -2.42 18.61 2.71
N GLY A 109 -1.82 18.93 1.56
CA GLY A 109 -0.69 18.17 1.00
C GLY A 109 0.55 18.25 1.86
N VAL A 110 0.83 19.42 2.46
CA VAL A 110 1.93 19.59 3.41
C VAL A 110 1.67 18.75 4.67
N MET A 111 0.49 18.83 5.26
CA MET A 111 0.13 18.09 6.47
C MET A 111 0.22 16.57 6.26
N LEU A 112 -0.26 16.06 5.13
CA LEU A 112 -0.12 14.64 4.79
C LEU A 112 1.35 14.23 4.64
N GLY A 113 2.18 15.07 4.03
CA GLY A 113 3.60 14.79 3.81
C GLY A 113 4.49 14.92 5.05
N THR A 114 4.07 15.66 6.09
CA THR A 114 4.93 16.03 7.22
C THR A 114 4.39 15.64 8.60
N GLU A 115 3.05 15.62 8.80
CA GLU A 115 2.43 15.53 10.12
C GLU A 115 1.42 14.39 10.28
N ALA A 116 1.05 13.72 9.17
CA ALA A 116 0.13 12.59 9.22
C ALA A 116 0.64 11.51 10.17
N ARG A 117 -0.30 10.89 10.89
CA ARG A 117 -0.01 9.82 11.85
C ARG A 117 -0.53 8.50 11.33
N GLY A 118 0.26 7.45 11.54
CA GLY A 118 -0.14 6.09 11.24
C GLY A 118 -1.26 5.59 12.16
N ALA A 119 -1.89 4.51 11.73
CA ALA A 119 -2.95 3.84 12.48
C ALA A 119 -2.47 2.45 12.95
N SER A 120 -3.10 1.93 14.01
CA SER A 120 -2.86 0.59 14.51
C SER A 120 -4.05 -0.32 14.20
N ASN A 121 -3.77 -1.54 13.73
CA ASN A 121 -4.74 -2.60 13.44
C ASN A 121 -4.93 -3.57 14.62
N ALA A 122 -4.25 -3.37 15.75
CA ALA A 122 -4.23 -4.32 16.86
C ALA A 122 -5.63 -4.69 17.36
N LYS A 123 -6.59 -3.74 17.37
CA LYS A 123 -7.98 -4.00 17.74
C LYS A 123 -8.66 -4.94 16.74
N ALA A 124 -8.53 -4.67 15.45
CA ALA A 124 -9.12 -5.50 14.39
C ALA A 124 -8.57 -6.93 14.45
N LYS A 125 -7.26 -7.11 14.59
CA LYS A 125 -6.63 -8.43 14.72
C LYS A 125 -7.15 -9.21 15.94
N ARG A 126 -7.28 -8.55 17.07
CA ARG A 126 -7.72 -9.18 18.31
C ARG A 126 -9.19 -9.56 18.28
N GLU A 127 -10.05 -8.67 17.82
CA GLU A 127 -11.50 -8.82 17.96
C GLU A 127 -12.13 -9.56 16.76
N LEU A 128 -11.62 -9.35 15.53
CA LEU A 128 -12.10 -10.08 14.35
C LEU A 128 -11.34 -11.39 14.10
N GLY A 129 -10.27 -11.69 14.86
CA GLY A 129 -9.39 -12.81 14.53
C GLY A 129 -8.65 -12.66 13.20
N TRP A 130 -8.62 -11.44 12.66
CA TRP A 130 -8.09 -11.14 11.34
C TRP A 130 -6.58 -11.33 11.26
N ARG A 131 -6.14 -11.94 10.17
CA ARG A 131 -4.72 -12.18 9.87
C ARG A 131 -4.39 -11.62 8.50
N LEU A 132 -3.29 -10.90 8.43
CA LEU A 132 -2.78 -10.32 7.20
C LEU A 132 -2.04 -11.36 6.36
N ARG A 133 -2.31 -11.38 5.07
CA ARG A 133 -1.50 -12.07 4.06
C ARG A 133 -0.25 -11.24 3.73
N TYR A 134 -0.41 -9.92 3.72
CA TYR A 134 0.66 -8.94 3.47
C TYR A 134 0.84 -8.05 4.71
N PRO A 135 1.59 -8.52 5.73
CA PRO A 135 1.74 -7.79 6.99
C PRO A 135 2.57 -6.50 6.85
N SER A 136 3.26 -6.31 5.74
CA SER A 136 4.05 -5.12 5.45
C SER A 136 3.86 -4.67 4.01
N TRP A 137 3.69 -3.35 3.81
CA TRP A 137 3.69 -2.73 2.49
C TRP A 137 4.98 -3.04 1.69
N ARG A 138 6.11 -3.31 2.35
CA ARG A 138 7.37 -3.69 1.67
C ARG A 138 7.19 -4.97 0.87
N GLN A 139 6.63 -5.99 1.49
CA GLN A 139 6.32 -7.26 0.84
C GLN A 139 5.19 -7.08 -0.18
N GLY A 140 4.18 -6.30 0.20
CA GLY A 140 3.01 -6.09 -0.63
C GLY A 140 3.32 -5.32 -1.92
N PHE A 141 4.12 -4.26 -1.87
CA PHE A 141 4.53 -3.53 -3.08
C PHE A 141 5.39 -4.39 -4.01
N ALA A 142 6.31 -5.17 -3.44
CA ALA A 142 7.11 -6.12 -4.22
C ALA A 142 6.23 -7.17 -4.90
N ALA A 143 5.27 -7.74 -4.18
CA ALA A 143 4.35 -8.74 -4.72
C ALA A 143 3.40 -8.18 -5.80
N ALA A 144 2.88 -6.95 -5.58
CA ALA A 144 1.88 -6.36 -6.46
C ALA A 144 2.48 -5.71 -7.71
N TYR A 145 3.69 -5.13 -7.62
CA TYR A 145 4.20 -4.21 -8.65
C TYR A 145 5.58 -4.57 -9.20
N ALA A 146 6.32 -5.52 -8.59
CA ALA A 146 7.57 -5.96 -9.19
C ALA A 146 7.30 -6.56 -10.57
N LYS A 147 8.10 -6.14 -11.58
CA LYS A 147 8.07 -6.79 -12.88
C LYS A 147 8.34 -8.27 -12.68
N PRO A 148 7.59 -9.19 -13.34
CA PRO A 148 7.95 -10.59 -13.34
C PRO A 148 9.42 -10.69 -13.75
N SER A 149 10.26 -11.23 -12.88
CA SER A 149 11.62 -11.56 -13.23
C SER A 149 11.54 -12.48 -14.47
N ALA A 150 12.17 -12.10 -15.57
CA ALA A 150 12.25 -12.95 -16.74
C ALA A 150 12.84 -14.28 -16.26
N ALA A 151 12.00 -15.30 -16.15
CA ALA A 151 12.47 -16.64 -15.91
C ALA A 151 13.53 -16.97 -16.98
N PRO A 152 14.68 -17.56 -16.63
CA PRO A 152 15.63 -17.97 -17.64
C PRO A 152 14.89 -18.86 -18.63
N ALA A 153 14.94 -18.49 -19.91
CA ALA A 153 14.35 -19.26 -21.00
C ALA A 153 14.95 -20.67 -20.89
N THR A 154 14.13 -21.63 -20.47
CA THR A 154 14.49 -23.04 -20.52
C THR A 154 14.63 -23.36 -22.00
N SER A 155 15.88 -23.41 -22.47
CA SER A 155 16.22 -23.90 -23.80
C SER A 155 15.73 -25.33 -23.89
N ILE A 156 14.61 -25.54 -24.56
CA ILE A 156 14.14 -26.87 -24.95
C ILE A 156 15.12 -27.31 -26.04
N ALA A 157 16.07 -28.15 -25.65
CA ALA A 157 16.93 -28.82 -26.59
C ALA A 157 16.05 -29.71 -27.51
N THR A 158 15.98 -29.36 -28.76
CA THR A 158 15.38 -30.19 -29.83
C THR A 158 16.09 -31.53 -29.88
N PRO A 159 15.39 -32.67 -29.77
CA PRO A 159 16.02 -33.96 -29.99
C PRO A 159 16.50 -34.05 -31.45
N ALA A 160 17.77 -34.37 -31.63
CA ALA A 160 18.34 -34.68 -32.95
C ALA A 160 17.60 -35.90 -33.51
N GLU A 161 17.00 -35.76 -34.69
CA GLU A 161 16.48 -36.87 -35.48
C GLU A 161 17.69 -37.78 -35.88
N GLY A 162 17.70 -38.98 -35.30
CA GLY A 162 18.59 -40.03 -35.71
C GLY A 162 18.17 -40.56 -37.07
N GLY A 163 19.00 -40.26 -38.10
CA GLY A 163 18.86 -40.87 -39.40
C GLY A 163 19.08 -42.38 -39.33
N VAL A 164 18.17 -43.14 -39.89
CA VAL A 164 18.29 -44.58 -40.15
C VAL A 164 18.75 -44.72 -41.58
N SER A 165 19.87 -45.37 -41.77
CA SER A 165 20.29 -45.98 -43.04
C SER A 165 19.89 -47.43 -43.06
#